data_3348bd8aa5d5ec90ccf188acab4f10bb
#
_entry.id   3348bd8aa5d5ec90ccf188acab4f10bb
#
_cell.length_a   1.000
_cell.length_b   1.000
_cell.length_c   1.000
_cell.angle_alpha   90.00
_cell.angle_beta   90.00
_cell.angle_gamma   90.00
#
_symmetry.space_group_name_H-M   'P 1'
#
loop_
_entity.id
_entity.type
_entity.pdbx_description
1 polymer ?
#
loop_
_entity_poly.entity_id
_entity_poly.type
_entity_poly.pdbx_seq_one_letter_code
_entity_poly.pdbx_strand_id
1 'polypeptide(L)'
;WDLSKHTLRTTTFCGLFVDGDRERIPYETSTLINQLSHYAVDYHYSIARGTLEHLINNPTYQTEGIMQTLFIAWNDYLYTGDNRVLKKYYPVLKDKTLMFLRSDDGLIRTGNKITDLEHLQRVNFRGREIRDLIDMPKSETDGYERGVCNTVVNAFHYKALMLLADIANAIGNRFDAD
;
A
#
# COMPACT_ATOMS: atom_id res chain seq x y z
N TRP A 1 4.87 23.09 11.17
CA TRP A 1 5.94 22.18 11.51
C TRP A 1 5.71 21.46 12.86
N ASP A 2 5.54 22.21 13.93
CA ASP A 2 5.37 21.63 15.27
C ASP A 2 4.03 20.88 15.39
N LEU A 3 2.96 21.38 14.78
CA LEU A 3 1.68 20.69 14.72
C LEU A 3 1.81 19.34 14.00
N SER A 4 2.52 19.29 12.87
CA SER A 4 2.72 18.04 12.11
C SER A 4 3.49 17.01 12.93
N LYS A 5 4.56 17.42 13.62
CA LYS A 5 5.31 16.52 14.52
C LYS A 5 4.46 16.05 15.71
N HIS A 6 3.64 16.94 16.26
CA HIS A 6 2.71 16.58 17.32
C HIS A 6 1.69 15.56 16.83
N THR A 7 1.10 15.77 15.68
CA THR A 7 0.15 14.84 15.07
C THR A 7 0.77 13.46 14.86
N LEU A 8 1.97 13.38 14.27
CA LEU A 8 2.68 12.09 14.11
C LEU A 8 2.86 11.33 15.42
N ARG A 9 3.19 12.04 16.50
CA ARG A 9 3.36 11.43 17.84
C ARG A 9 2.03 10.95 18.40
N THR A 10 0.97 11.74 18.27
CA THR A 10 -0.36 11.44 18.85
C THR A 10 -1.13 10.39 18.05
N THR A 11 -0.84 10.22 16.77
CA THR A 11 -1.40 9.16 15.92
C THR A 11 -0.52 7.91 15.86
N THR A 12 0.44 7.77 16.76
CA THR A 12 1.21 6.55 16.96
C THR A 12 0.63 5.77 18.14
N PHE A 13 0.14 4.56 17.89
CA PHE A 13 -0.47 3.71 18.89
C PHE A 13 0.08 2.29 18.83
N CYS A 14 0.45 1.72 19.97
CA CYS A 14 1.08 0.39 20.07
C CYS A 14 2.28 0.20 19.13
N GLY A 15 3.05 1.26 18.88
CA GLY A 15 4.24 1.21 18.03
C GLY A 15 3.93 1.22 16.52
N LEU A 16 2.70 1.56 16.13
CA LEU A 16 2.26 1.66 14.74
C LEU A 16 1.69 3.05 14.46
N PHE A 17 1.83 3.54 13.23
CA PHE A 17 1.00 4.65 12.76
C PHE A 17 -0.45 4.18 12.63
N VAL A 18 -1.37 4.96 13.14
CA VAL A 18 -2.79 4.66 13.03
C VAL A 18 -3.52 5.83 12.38
N ASP A 19 -4.59 5.53 11.69
CA ASP A 19 -5.45 6.56 11.16
C ASP A 19 -6.24 7.22 12.30
N GLY A 20 -6.17 8.50 12.31
CA GLY A 20 -6.80 9.51 13.12
C GLY A 20 -7.53 9.11 14.39
N ASP A 21 -8.63 9.75 14.56
CA ASP A 21 -9.40 9.78 15.81
C ASP A 21 -10.41 8.62 15.94
N ARG A 22 -11.04 8.24 14.83
CA ARG A 22 -12.16 7.31 14.83
C ARG A 22 -11.74 5.84 14.69
N GLU A 23 -10.99 5.53 13.64
CA GLU A 23 -10.64 4.16 13.27
C GLU A 23 -9.58 3.56 14.18
N ARG A 24 -8.53 4.31 14.48
CA ARG A 24 -7.37 3.94 15.30
C ARG A 24 -6.68 2.63 14.88
N ILE A 25 -6.71 2.36 13.58
CA ILE A 25 -6.00 1.25 12.96
C ILE A 25 -5.05 1.78 11.89
N PRO A 26 -3.98 1.04 11.54
CA PRO A 26 -3.14 1.38 10.39
C PRO A 26 -3.93 1.28 9.08
N TYR A 27 -3.74 2.28 8.21
CA TYR A 27 -4.14 2.25 6.80
C TYR A 27 -2.92 2.53 5.94
N GLU A 28 -2.84 1.92 4.77
CA GLU A 28 -1.70 2.08 3.86
C GLU A 28 -1.55 3.55 3.42
N THR A 29 -2.64 4.21 3.04
CA THR A 29 -2.62 5.60 2.58
C THR A 29 -2.12 6.55 3.65
N SER A 30 -2.68 6.49 4.85
CA SER A 30 -2.25 7.31 5.99
C SER A 30 -0.82 6.98 6.42
N THR A 31 -0.44 5.70 6.39
CA THR A 31 0.90 5.24 6.72
C THR A 31 1.94 5.79 5.75
N LEU A 32 1.65 5.81 4.45
CA LEU A 32 2.56 6.39 3.45
C LEU A 32 2.87 7.86 3.74
N ILE A 33 1.85 8.64 4.04
CA ILE A 33 1.99 10.07 4.37
C ILE A 33 2.76 10.25 5.68
N ASN A 34 2.40 9.48 6.71
CA ASN A 34 3.05 9.54 8.02
C ASN A 34 4.52 9.10 7.93
N GLN A 35 4.82 8.05 7.16
CA GLN A 35 6.20 7.59 6.92
C GLN A 35 7.05 8.68 6.29
N LEU A 36 6.61 9.26 5.18
CA LEU A 36 7.35 10.31 4.48
C LEU A 36 7.58 11.53 5.35
N SER A 37 6.54 11.95 6.09
CA SER A 37 6.63 13.07 7.03
C SER A 37 7.59 12.77 8.18
N HIS A 38 7.55 11.56 8.73
CA HIS A 38 8.43 11.10 9.81
C HIS A 38 9.89 11.03 9.34
N TYR A 39 10.13 10.39 8.20
CA TYR A 39 11.49 10.23 7.66
C TYR A 39 12.16 11.55 7.28
N ALA A 40 11.37 12.59 6.99
CA ALA A 40 11.88 13.93 6.73
C ALA A 40 12.34 14.67 8.00
N VAL A 41 11.94 14.23 9.21
CA VAL A 41 12.15 14.97 10.46
C VAL A 41 12.83 14.16 11.55
N ASP A 42 12.99 12.85 11.38
CA ASP A 42 13.58 11.94 12.36
C ASP A 42 14.45 10.89 11.68
N TYR A 43 15.33 10.25 12.43
CA TYR A 43 16.22 9.18 11.98
C TYR A 43 15.91 7.83 12.63
N HIS A 44 14.88 7.74 13.46
CA HIS A 44 14.43 6.50 14.09
C HIS A 44 13.26 5.89 13.31
N TYR A 45 13.54 5.04 12.35
CA TYR A 45 12.57 4.51 11.37
C TYR A 45 11.78 3.29 11.83
N SER A 46 11.96 2.83 13.06
CA SER A 46 11.39 1.57 13.57
C SER A 46 9.86 1.52 13.55
N ILE A 47 9.18 2.64 13.88
CA ILE A 47 7.72 2.73 13.88
C ILE A 47 7.17 2.56 12.47
N ALA A 48 7.71 3.28 11.51
CA ALA A 48 7.28 3.19 10.11
C ALA A 48 7.54 1.80 9.54
N ARG A 49 8.70 1.19 9.83
CA ARG A 49 9.03 -0.17 9.42
C ARG A 49 8.12 -1.20 10.09
N GLY A 50 7.85 -1.06 11.38
CA GLY A 50 6.90 -1.93 12.08
C GLY A 50 5.49 -1.83 11.49
N THR A 51 5.04 -0.63 11.14
CA THR A 51 3.75 -0.40 10.48
C THR A 51 3.72 -1.02 9.08
N LEU A 52 4.81 -0.90 8.30
CA LEU A 52 4.94 -1.56 7.01
C LEU A 52 4.79 -3.08 7.14
N GLU A 53 5.55 -3.72 8.04
CA GLU A 53 5.47 -5.18 8.25
C GLU A 53 4.08 -5.61 8.73
N HIS A 54 3.42 -4.80 9.55
CA HIS A 54 2.04 -5.04 9.96
C HIS A 54 1.10 -5.03 8.75
N LEU A 55 1.15 -4.00 7.89
CA LEU A 55 0.28 -3.85 6.71
C LEU A 55 0.59 -4.89 5.61
N ILE A 56 1.82 -5.37 5.50
CA ILE A 56 2.13 -6.49 4.61
C ILE A 56 1.34 -7.73 5.02
N ASN A 57 1.24 -8.01 6.34
CA ASN A 57 0.60 -9.20 6.88
C ASN A 57 -0.88 -9.02 7.20
N ASN A 58 -1.35 -7.78 7.39
CA ASN A 58 -2.71 -7.43 7.75
C ASN A 58 -3.15 -6.18 6.96
N PRO A 59 -3.31 -6.28 5.63
CA PRO A 59 -3.71 -5.14 4.82
C PRO A 59 -5.13 -4.72 5.12
N THR A 60 -5.45 -3.47 4.78
CA THR A 60 -6.82 -2.98 4.83
C THR A 60 -7.62 -3.40 3.59
N TYR A 61 -8.90 -3.04 3.56
CA TYR A 61 -9.85 -3.47 2.52
C TYR A 61 -9.81 -2.63 1.24
N GLN A 62 -8.92 -1.66 1.15
CA GLN A 62 -8.85 -0.72 0.03
C GLN A 62 -7.97 -1.30 -1.08
N THR A 63 -8.50 -1.42 -2.31
CA THR A 63 -7.74 -1.92 -3.46
C THR A 63 -6.48 -1.08 -3.70
N GLU A 64 -6.63 0.23 -3.70
CA GLU A 64 -5.53 1.18 -3.86
C GLU A 64 -4.52 1.08 -2.71
N GLY A 65 -5.02 0.91 -1.48
CA GLY A 65 -4.19 0.77 -0.29
C GLY A 65 -3.28 -0.44 -0.37
N ILE A 66 -3.78 -1.59 -0.81
CA ILE A 66 -2.97 -2.80 -0.97
C ILE A 66 -1.76 -2.55 -1.85
N MET A 67 -1.93 -1.85 -2.97
CA MET A 67 -0.84 -1.50 -3.88
C MET A 67 0.12 -0.46 -3.28
N GLN A 68 -0.38 0.44 -2.42
CA GLN A 68 0.45 1.43 -1.74
C GLN A 68 1.45 0.79 -0.75
N THR A 69 1.26 -0.46 -0.37
CA THR A 69 2.27 -1.20 0.41
C THR A 69 3.64 -1.21 -0.28
N LEU A 70 3.68 -1.28 -1.62
CA LEU A 70 4.94 -1.21 -2.37
C LEU A 70 5.60 0.18 -2.27
N PHE A 71 4.79 1.25 -2.23
CA PHE A 71 5.30 2.62 -2.07
C PHE A 71 5.95 2.78 -0.70
N ILE A 72 5.30 2.27 0.35
CA ILE A 72 5.83 2.31 1.72
C ILE A 72 7.14 1.50 1.80
N ALA A 73 7.15 0.29 1.24
CA ALA A 73 8.32 -0.59 1.23
C ALA A 73 9.50 0.01 0.48
N TRP A 74 9.25 0.63 -0.68
CA TRP A 74 10.28 1.28 -1.47
C TRP A 74 10.85 2.51 -0.77
N ASN A 75 9.99 3.36 -0.18
CA ASN A 75 10.43 4.52 0.58
C ASN A 75 11.25 4.11 1.83
N ASP A 76 10.88 3.04 2.53
CA ASP A 76 11.69 2.51 3.63
C ASP A 76 13.10 2.17 3.17
N TYR A 77 13.23 1.49 2.02
CA TYR A 77 14.53 1.17 1.44
C TYR A 77 15.32 2.42 1.02
N LEU A 78 14.68 3.39 0.36
CA LEU A 78 15.37 4.62 -0.08
C LEU A 78 15.96 5.42 1.08
N TYR A 79 15.26 5.48 2.21
CA TYR A 79 15.74 6.22 3.38
C TYR A 79 16.74 5.44 4.23
N THR A 80 16.63 4.13 4.29
CA THR A 80 17.44 3.29 5.19
C THR A 80 18.59 2.56 4.51
N GLY A 81 18.53 2.34 3.20
CA GLY A 81 19.44 1.46 2.46
C GLY A 81 19.29 -0.02 2.82
N ASP A 82 18.34 -0.39 3.67
CA ASP A 82 18.17 -1.74 4.19
C ASP A 82 17.12 -2.54 3.39
N ASN A 83 17.59 -3.48 2.58
CA ASN A 83 16.73 -4.29 1.71
C ASN A 83 16.20 -5.60 2.37
N ARG A 84 16.40 -5.81 3.67
CA ARG A 84 15.97 -7.06 4.34
C ARG A 84 14.47 -7.25 4.30
N VAL A 85 13.69 -6.19 4.49
CA VAL A 85 12.22 -6.22 4.39
C VAL A 85 11.79 -6.56 2.97
N LEU A 86 12.41 -5.92 1.96
CA LEU A 86 12.13 -6.22 0.55
C LEU A 86 12.39 -7.69 0.22
N LYS A 87 13.54 -8.24 0.63
CA LYS A 87 13.87 -9.67 0.42
C LYS A 87 12.90 -10.60 1.11
N LYS A 88 12.59 -10.32 2.37
CA LYS A 88 11.72 -11.16 3.21
C LYS A 88 10.31 -11.26 2.64
N TYR A 89 9.77 -10.15 2.17
CA TYR A 89 8.36 -10.06 1.77
C TYR A 89 8.15 -9.96 0.25
N TYR A 90 9.19 -10.16 -0.55
CA TYR A 90 9.13 -10.02 -2.00
C TYR A 90 7.94 -10.76 -2.66
N PRO A 91 7.67 -12.06 -2.33
CA PRO A 91 6.54 -12.78 -2.94
C PRO A 91 5.19 -12.10 -2.65
N VAL A 92 4.98 -11.66 -1.41
CA VAL A 92 3.73 -10.97 -1.03
C VAL A 92 3.64 -9.58 -1.66
N LEU A 93 4.75 -8.84 -1.74
CA LEU A 93 4.78 -7.55 -2.44
C LEU A 93 4.44 -7.72 -3.92
N LYS A 94 4.93 -8.78 -4.56
CA LYS A 94 4.56 -9.12 -5.94
C LYS A 94 3.06 -9.36 -6.08
N ASP A 95 2.45 -10.13 -5.19
CA ASP A 95 1.00 -10.34 -5.20
C ASP A 95 0.21 -9.06 -4.91
N LYS A 96 0.73 -8.16 -4.07
CA LYS A 96 0.09 -6.86 -3.78
C LYS A 96 0.08 -5.87 -4.95
N THR A 97 0.79 -6.14 -6.05
CA THR A 97 0.58 -5.42 -7.31
C THR A 97 -0.77 -5.72 -7.95
N LEU A 98 -1.44 -6.80 -7.54
CA LEU A 98 -2.68 -7.33 -8.13
C LEU A 98 -2.51 -7.78 -9.59
N MET A 99 -1.29 -8.09 -10.03
CA MET A 99 -1.00 -8.50 -11.40
C MET A 99 -1.78 -9.78 -11.82
N PHE A 100 -2.21 -10.60 -10.87
CA PHE A 100 -3.05 -11.77 -11.12
C PHE A 100 -4.48 -11.43 -11.63
N LEU A 101 -4.91 -10.16 -11.51
CA LEU A 101 -6.18 -9.66 -12.07
C LEU A 101 -6.02 -9.04 -13.48
N ARG A 102 -4.81 -9.10 -14.03
CA ARG A 102 -4.52 -8.48 -15.32
C ARG A 102 -5.21 -9.23 -16.46
N SER A 103 -5.88 -8.48 -17.32
CA SER A 103 -6.42 -8.95 -18.60
C SER A 103 -5.40 -8.81 -19.73
N ASP A 104 -5.74 -9.34 -20.93
CA ASP A 104 -4.84 -9.32 -22.09
C ASP A 104 -4.43 -7.92 -22.56
N ASP A 105 -5.25 -6.92 -22.29
CA ASP A 105 -4.96 -5.51 -22.58
C ASP A 105 -4.03 -4.83 -21.54
N GLY A 106 -3.57 -5.58 -20.56
CA GLY A 106 -2.67 -5.09 -19.50
C GLY A 106 -3.35 -4.41 -18.32
N LEU A 107 -4.67 -4.21 -18.38
CA LEU A 107 -5.42 -3.56 -17.30
C LEU A 107 -5.95 -4.57 -16.28
N ILE A 108 -6.04 -4.18 -15.02
CA ILE A 108 -6.74 -4.96 -14.00
C ILE A 108 -8.21 -4.56 -13.92
N ARG A 109 -9.07 -5.54 -13.66
CA ARG A 109 -10.51 -5.39 -13.58
C ARG A 109 -11.01 -5.92 -12.24
N THR A 110 -11.32 -5.01 -11.35
CA THR A 110 -11.80 -5.33 -9.99
C THR A 110 -13.32 -5.48 -9.94
N GLY A 111 -14.05 -4.85 -10.88
CA GLY A 111 -15.50 -4.75 -10.82
C GLY A 111 -15.99 -4.04 -9.54
N ASN A 112 -15.21 -3.09 -9.04
CA ASN A 112 -15.36 -2.34 -7.79
C ASN A 112 -15.09 -3.14 -6.51
N LYS A 113 -14.95 -4.47 -6.58
CA LYS A 113 -14.62 -5.31 -5.43
C LYS A 113 -14.00 -6.64 -5.81
N ILE A 114 -13.16 -7.16 -4.94
CA ILE A 114 -12.55 -8.49 -5.04
C ILE A 114 -13.10 -9.33 -3.89
N THR A 115 -13.75 -10.44 -4.19
CA THR A 115 -14.37 -11.34 -3.21
C THR A 115 -13.86 -12.78 -3.29
N ASP A 116 -13.08 -13.09 -4.33
CA ASP A 116 -12.49 -14.41 -4.51
C ASP A 116 -11.51 -14.73 -3.37
N LEU A 117 -11.71 -15.87 -2.70
CA LEU A 117 -10.96 -16.25 -1.52
C LEU A 117 -9.46 -16.44 -1.81
N GLU A 118 -9.11 -17.02 -2.97
CA GLU A 118 -7.72 -17.21 -3.37
C GLU A 118 -7.04 -15.85 -3.56
N HIS A 119 -7.70 -14.91 -4.24
CA HIS A 119 -7.19 -13.55 -4.43
C HIS A 119 -6.99 -12.82 -3.10
N LEU A 120 -7.94 -12.94 -2.17
CA LEU A 120 -7.82 -12.34 -0.83
C LEU A 120 -6.64 -12.92 -0.04
N GLN A 121 -6.45 -14.24 -0.10
CA GLN A 121 -5.34 -14.93 0.57
C GLN A 121 -3.98 -14.54 0.00
N ARG A 122 -3.85 -14.38 -1.32
CA ARG A 122 -2.60 -13.96 -1.98
C ARG A 122 -2.05 -12.65 -1.42
N VAL A 123 -2.93 -11.72 -1.10
CA VAL A 123 -2.54 -10.41 -0.54
C VAL A 123 -2.56 -10.37 1.00
N ASN A 124 -2.75 -11.52 1.67
CA ASN A 124 -2.87 -11.68 3.12
C ASN A 124 -4.12 -11.00 3.73
N PHE A 125 -5.15 -10.71 2.94
CA PHE A 125 -6.36 -10.10 3.45
C PHE A 125 -7.30 -11.15 4.08
N ARG A 126 -7.76 -10.89 5.30
CA ARG A 126 -8.59 -11.82 6.08
C ARG A 126 -10.07 -11.43 6.16
N GLY A 127 -10.44 -10.32 5.51
CA GLY A 127 -11.83 -9.88 5.44
C GLY A 127 -12.63 -10.61 4.36
N ARG A 128 -13.84 -10.10 4.08
CA ARG A 128 -14.75 -10.72 3.11
C ARG A 128 -14.57 -10.18 1.69
N GLU A 129 -14.14 -8.94 1.57
CA GLU A 129 -14.00 -8.26 0.27
C GLU A 129 -12.99 -7.11 0.37
N ILE A 130 -12.27 -6.89 -0.72
CA ILE A 130 -11.46 -5.70 -0.97
C ILE A 130 -12.26 -4.81 -1.93
N ARG A 131 -12.25 -3.50 -1.73
CA ARG A 131 -13.07 -2.54 -2.50
C ARG A 131 -12.22 -1.44 -3.10
N ASP A 132 -12.61 -1.03 -4.30
CA ASP A 132 -12.16 0.22 -4.90
C ASP A 132 -12.83 1.36 -4.13
N LEU A 133 -12.04 2.11 -3.37
CA LEU A 133 -12.62 3.12 -2.50
C LEU A 133 -12.70 4.48 -3.20
N ILE A 134 -11.62 4.96 -3.83
CA ILE A 134 -11.53 6.33 -4.34
C ILE A 134 -12.12 7.26 -3.29
N ASP A 135 -11.37 7.49 -2.25
CA ASP A 135 -11.78 8.06 -0.97
C ASP A 135 -12.37 9.49 -1.11
N MET A 136 -13.60 9.55 -1.58
CA MET A 136 -14.35 10.79 -1.77
C MET A 136 -15.81 10.57 -1.32
N PRO A 137 -16.42 11.53 -0.60
CA PRO A 137 -17.85 11.44 -0.33
C PRO A 137 -18.61 11.42 -1.67
N LYS A 138 -19.68 10.66 -1.73
CA LYS A 138 -20.48 10.53 -2.97
C LYS A 138 -20.97 11.86 -3.53
N SER A 139 -21.16 12.85 -2.66
CA SER A 139 -21.55 14.21 -3.02
C SER A 139 -20.47 15.00 -3.78
N GLU A 140 -19.22 14.54 -3.75
CA GLU A 140 -18.07 15.26 -4.32
C GLU A 140 -17.39 14.47 -5.45
N THR A 141 -18.09 13.50 -6.03
CA THR A 141 -17.53 12.67 -7.11
C THR A 141 -17.70 13.27 -8.50
N ASP A 142 -18.31 14.45 -8.63
CA ASP A 142 -18.53 15.16 -9.92
C ASP A 142 -19.07 14.24 -11.04
N GLY A 143 -19.95 13.30 -10.70
CA GLY A 143 -20.51 12.34 -11.64
C GLY A 143 -19.55 11.22 -12.03
N TYR A 144 -18.46 10.99 -11.29
CA TYR A 144 -17.55 9.86 -11.54
C TYR A 144 -18.30 8.53 -11.43
N GLU A 145 -18.28 7.76 -12.52
CA GLU A 145 -18.87 6.42 -12.59
C GLU A 145 -17.77 5.36 -12.33
N ARG A 146 -18.02 4.53 -11.34
CA ARG A 146 -17.15 3.39 -11.02
C ARG A 146 -17.45 2.24 -11.98
N GLY A 147 -16.65 2.12 -13.04
CA GLY A 147 -16.74 1.02 -13.98
C GLY A 147 -16.03 -0.25 -13.48
N VAL A 148 -16.20 -1.34 -14.22
CA VAL A 148 -15.48 -2.62 -13.98
C VAL A 148 -13.97 -2.43 -14.02
N CYS A 149 -13.50 -1.54 -14.90
CA CYS A 149 -12.11 -1.12 -15.04
C CYS A 149 -11.97 0.32 -14.52
N ASN A 150 -11.34 0.46 -13.39
CA ASN A 150 -11.22 1.74 -12.70
C ASN A 150 -9.88 2.41 -13.04
N THR A 151 -9.91 3.66 -13.52
CA THR A 151 -8.71 4.41 -13.93
C THR A 151 -7.76 4.65 -12.75
N VAL A 152 -8.29 5.01 -11.57
CA VAL A 152 -7.47 5.28 -10.37
C VAL A 152 -6.76 4.00 -9.93
N VAL A 153 -7.48 2.88 -9.84
CA VAL A 153 -6.90 1.56 -9.50
C VAL A 153 -5.79 1.18 -10.48
N ASN A 154 -6.01 1.39 -11.80
CA ASN A 154 -5.00 1.08 -12.81
C ASN A 154 -3.80 2.03 -12.79
N ALA A 155 -3.97 3.28 -12.38
CA ALA A 155 -2.84 4.19 -12.17
C ALA A 155 -1.94 3.70 -11.01
N PHE A 156 -2.55 3.27 -9.89
CA PHE A 156 -1.82 2.65 -8.78
C PHE A 156 -1.16 1.33 -9.20
N HIS A 157 -1.86 0.49 -9.98
CA HIS A 157 -1.32 -0.76 -10.51
C HIS A 157 -0.07 -0.52 -11.36
N TYR A 158 -0.13 0.41 -12.30
CA TYR A 158 1.02 0.78 -13.14
C TYR A 158 2.21 1.20 -12.29
N LYS A 159 2.00 2.10 -11.31
CA LYS A 159 3.09 2.54 -10.44
C LYS A 159 3.61 1.42 -9.54
N ALA A 160 2.74 0.54 -9.05
CA ALA A 160 3.14 -0.61 -8.25
C ALA A 160 4.02 -1.58 -9.04
N LEU A 161 3.74 -1.81 -10.34
CA LEU A 161 4.59 -2.62 -11.21
C LEU A 161 5.97 -2.00 -11.41
N MET A 162 6.03 -0.69 -11.65
CA MET A 162 7.32 0.02 -11.73
C MET A 162 8.14 -0.15 -10.45
N LEU A 163 7.49 0.02 -9.29
CA LEU A 163 8.15 -0.13 -8.00
C LEU A 163 8.58 -1.58 -7.74
N LEU A 164 7.81 -2.56 -8.22
CA LEU A 164 8.19 -3.97 -8.12
C LEU A 164 9.48 -4.24 -8.90
N ALA A 165 9.63 -3.68 -10.11
CA ALA A 165 10.85 -3.78 -10.89
C ALA A 165 12.06 -3.14 -10.16
N ASP A 166 11.87 -1.94 -9.59
CA ASP A 166 12.88 -1.27 -8.77
C ASP A 166 13.28 -2.12 -7.54
N ILE A 167 12.28 -2.70 -6.84
CA ILE A 167 12.48 -3.60 -5.70
C ILE A 167 13.25 -4.86 -6.15
N ALA A 168 12.85 -5.46 -7.27
CA ALA A 168 13.53 -6.63 -7.83
C ALA A 168 15.02 -6.36 -8.11
N ASN A 169 15.31 -5.21 -8.70
CA ASN A 169 16.68 -4.75 -8.90
C ASN A 169 17.44 -4.59 -7.57
N ALA A 170 16.83 -3.94 -6.57
CA ALA A 170 17.47 -3.70 -5.27
C ALA A 170 17.78 -4.98 -4.48
N ILE A 171 17.04 -6.07 -4.73
CA ILE A 171 17.29 -7.38 -4.11
C ILE A 171 18.10 -8.34 -4.98
N GLY A 172 18.42 -7.96 -6.23
CA GLY A 172 19.17 -8.77 -7.17
C GLY A 172 18.36 -9.81 -7.95
N ASN A 173 17.03 -9.70 -7.97
CA ASN A 173 16.14 -10.55 -8.76
C ASN A 173 15.98 -9.99 -10.18
N ARG A 174 16.92 -10.32 -11.06
CA ARG A 174 16.95 -9.81 -12.44
C ARG A 174 15.80 -10.31 -13.32
N PHE A 175 15.21 -11.44 -12.99
CA PHE A 175 14.11 -12.02 -13.78
C PHE A 175 12.81 -11.18 -13.70
N ASP A 176 12.54 -10.60 -12.55
CA ASP A 176 11.34 -9.76 -12.34
C ASP A 176 11.66 -8.25 -12.50
N ALA A 177 12.91 -7.89 -12.83
CA ALA A 177 13.33 -6.50 -12.99
C ALA A 177 13.12 -5.96 -14.42
N ASP A 178 13.07 -6.84 -15.42
CA ASP A 178 12.83 -6.56 -16.84
C ASP A 178 11.34 -6.66 -17.17
#